data_6f174ac289fa39c4df5806f9835c5d88
#
_entry.id   6f174ac289fa39c4df5806f9835c5d88
#
_cell.length_a   1.000
_cell.length_b   1.000
_cell.length_c   1.000
_cell.angle_alpha   90.00
_cell.angle_beta   90.00
_cell.angle_gamma   90.00
#
_symmetry.space_group_name_H-M   'P 1'
#
loop_
_entity.id
_entity.type
_entity.pdbx_description
1 polymer ?
#
loop_
_entity_poly.entity_id
_entity_poly.type
_entity_poly.pdbx_seq_one_letter_code
_entity_poly.pdbx_strand_id
1 'polypeptide(L)'
;MKIKTLIFLLLIGANSVAQPVTEKEAVISRLSYMDAVPEGLLSGRAIVLYDETLSENELEETQKAFQQTGIDAVAYVITDHVLAGPDPLRAFKTYLSGRAINYLIFLEKENDYSVTFVRYNNTTDLVDISAPAWRQANSSLKELLITLYRFAISNQKKQNLLINEYPETDVSLKYFIGRRNEIFTNDAKSFKIAVARWGNEKADAELEQILKEYFPVKYELVDPELDERELGNKGFRTVLRFVHTRGSVAKEILGYDLSQLANSLSTIFYLNGEADVKTIPANQTVYKFYVKHIEYGNIFLGKGWDADITWQDALKNHLQAMRESLKF
;
A
#
# COMPACT_ATOMS: atom_id res chain seq x y z
N MET A 1 -36.25 -42.78 -33.02
CA MET A 1 -35.86 -41.37 -33.23
C MET A 1 -35.06 -40.93 -32.00
N LYS A 2 -33.73 -40.91 -32.09
CA LYS A 2 -32.83 -40.57 -30.93
C LYS A 2 -32.45 -39.10 -31.04
N ILE A 3 -32.94 -38.28 -30.10
CA ILE A 3 -32.61 -36.87 -29.97
C ILE A 3 -31.24 -36.79 -29.32
N LYS A 4 -30.23 -36.30 -30.05
CA LYS A 4 -28.90 -35.96 -29.52
C LYS A 4 -28.98 -34.56 -28.95
N THR A 5 -28.99 -34.44 -27.62
CA THR A 5 -28.85 -33.17 -26.92
C THR A 5 -27.39 -32.68 -27.03
N LEU A 6 -27.16 -31.64 -27.79
CA LEU A 6 -25.86 -30.96 -27.92
C LEU A 6 -25.73 -30.00 -26.75
N ILE A 7 -24.92 -30.36 -25.75
CA ILE A 7 -24.54 -29.46 -24.64
C ILE A 7 -23.47 -28.50 -25.17
N PHE A 8 -23.84 -27.23 -25.34
CA PHE A 8 -22.93 -26.15 -25.68
C PHE A 8 -22.30 -25.68 -24.37
N LEU A 9 -21.05 -26.12 -24.08
CA LEU A 9 -20.26 -25.59 -22.96
C LEU A 9 -19.78 -24.19 -23.35
N LEU A 10 -20.44 -23.17 -22.81
CA LEU A 10 -19.95 -21.80 -22.87
C LEU A 10 -18.75 -21.73 -21.94
N LEU A 11 -17.54 -21.80 -22.46
CA LEU A 11 -16.30 -21.40 -21.81
C LEU A 11 -16.33 -19.87 -21.65
N ILE A 12 -16.83 -19.40 -20.52
CA ILE A 12 -16.59 -18.04 -20.06
C ILE A 12 -15.11 -18.00 -19.69
N GLY A 13 -14.30 -17.57 -20.63
CA GLY A 13 -12.90 -17.23 -20.36
C GLY A 13 -12.88 -16.07 -19.36
N ALA A 14 -12.68 -16.36 -18.09
CA ALA A 14 -12.30 -15.34 -17.13
C ALA A 14 -10.97 -14.76 -17.62
N ASN A 15 -11.01 -13.60 -18.23
CA ASN A 15 -9.81 -12.80 -18.48
C ASN A 15 -9.24 -12.43 -17.10
N SER A 16 -8.34 -13.25 -16.56
CA SER A 16 -7.59 -12.87 -15.37
C SER A 16 -6.70 -11.70 -15.76
N VAL A 17 -7.12 -10.51 -15.39
CA VAL A 17 -6.29 -9.30 -15.50
C VAL A 17 -5.03 -9.55 -14.66
N ALA A 18 -3.86 -9.36 -15.25
CA ALA A 18 -2.61 -9.48 -14.52
C ALA A 18 -2.54 -8.33 -13.51
N GLN A 19 -2.59 -8.67 -12.23
CA GLN A 19 -2.42 -7.72 -11.13
C GLN A 19 -0.93 -7.66 -10.78
N PRO A 20 -0.35 -6.48 -10.58
CA PRO A 20 0.96 -6.35 -9.98
C PRO A 20 0.90 -6.76 -8.50
N VAL A 21 2.01 -7.21 -7.96
CA VAL A 21 2.14 -7.46 -6.52
C VAL A 21 2.11 -6.11 -5.79
N THR A 22 1.14 -5.94 -4.90
CA THR A 22 1.03 -4.73 -4.07
C THR A 22 2.00 -4.78 -2.89
N GLU A 23 2.29 -3.64 -2.28
CA GLU A 23 3.15 -3.59 -1.08
C GLU A 23 2.60 -4.47 0.05
N LYS A 24 1.28 -4.49 0.24
CA LYS A 24 0.63 -5.35 1.25
C LYS A 24 0.87 -6.84 0.93
N GLU A 25 0.63 -7.24 -0.31
CA GLU A 25 0.84 -8.62 -0.75
C GLU A 25 2.32 -9.01 -0.71
N ALA A 26 3.23 -8.09 -1.09
CA ALA A 26 4.67 -8.31 -1.01
C ALA A 26 5.12 -8.59 0.43
N VAL A 27 4.61 -7.84 1.41
CA VAL A 27 4.92 -8.07 2.83
C VAL A 27 4.32 -9.40 3.32
N ILE A 28 3.04 -9.66 3.02
CA ILE A 28 2.34 -10.86 3.50
C ILE A 28 2.93 -12.13 2.89
N SER A 29 3.33 -12.12 1.60
CA SER A 29 3.92 -13.28 0.92
C SER A 29 5.27 -13.71 1.48
N ARG A 30 5.95 -12.83 2.23
CA ARG A 30 7.21 -13.14 2.92
C ARG A 30 7.02 -13.88 4.24
N LEU A 31 5.80 -13.95 4.77
CA LEU A 31 5.52 -14.53 6.09
C LEU A 31 5.48 -16.06 6.02
N SER A 32 6.13 -16.71 7.00
CA SER A 32 6.03 -18.16 7.24
C SER A 32 5.31 -18.38 8.56
N TYR A 33 4.07 -18.83 8.49
CA TYR A 33 3.25 -18.99 9.69
C TYR A 33 3.68 -20.18 10.56
N MET A 34 3.79 -19.94 11.85
CA MET A 34 4.21 -20.89 12.86
C MET A 34 3.16 -21.02 13.96
N ASP A 35 3.21 -22.15 14.70
CA ASP A 35 2.30 -22.39 15.82
C ASP A 35 2.70 -21.64 17.11
N ALA A 36 3.90 -21.07 17.15
CA ALA A 36 4.43 -20.35 18.31
C ALA A 36 4.55 -18.84 18.07
N VAL A 37 4.25 -18.05 19.08
CA VAL A 37 4.47 -16.60 19.09
C VAL A 37 5.97 -16.31 18.92
N PRO A 38 6.37 -15.29 18.15
CA PRO A 38 7.79 -14.95 17.95
C PRO A 38 8.53 -14.77 19.27
N GLU A 39 9.71 -15.39 19.37
CA GLU A 39 10.57 -15.29 20.55
C GLU A 39 10.92 -13.84 20.85
N GLY A 40 10.84 -13.44 22.12
CA GLY A 40 11.15 -12.10 22.55
C GLY A 40 10.05 -11.06 22.37
N LEU A 41 8.85 -11.42 21.92
CA LEU A 41 7.71 -10.49 21.78
C LEU A 41 7.44 -9.71 23.08
N LEU A 42 7.56 -10.36 24.24
CA LEU A 42 7.35 -9.74 25.55
C LEU A 42 8.59 -9.02 26.11
N SER A 43 9.62 -8.80 25.30
CA SER A 43 10.87 -8.09 25.66
C SER A 43 11.25 -6.97 24.67
N GLY A 44 10.41 -6.72 23.68
CA GLY A 44 10.65 -5.73 22.62
C GLY A 44 9.46 -4.81 22.40
N ARG A 45 9.68 -3.78 21.58
CA ARG A 45 8.66 -2.80 21.19
C ARG A 45 8.00 -3.21 19.89
N ALA A 46 6.71 -2.93 19.78
CA ALA A 46 5.93 -3.22 18.60
C ALA A 46 5.20 -1.98 18.07
N ILE A 47 4.98 -1.96 16.75
CA ILE A 47 4.04 -1.06 16.08
C ILE A 47 2.84 -1.90 15.63
N VAL A 48 1.65 -1.37 15.84
CA VAL A 48 0.40 -1.96 15.36
C VAL A 48 0.00 -1.32 14.04
N LEU A 49 -0.07 -2.13 13.00
CA LEU A 49 -0.67 -1.78 11.71
C LEU A 49 -2.09 -2.30 11.72
N TYR A 50 -3.07 -1.41 11.69
CA TYR A 50 -4.47 -1.80 11.89
C TYR A 50 -5.36 -1.43 10.71
N ASP A 51 -6.44 -2.18 10.55
CA ASP A 51 -7.49 -1.88 9.58
C ASP A 51 -8.36 -0.71 10.08
N GLU A 52 -8.58 0.28 9.22
CA GLU A 52 -9.37 1.49 9.55
C GLU A 52 -10.83 1.18 9.93
N THR A 53 -11.35 0.00 9.63
CA THR A 53 -12.69 -0.42 10.06
C THR A 53 -12.78 -0.71 11.56
N LEU A 54 -11.64 -0.80 12.25
CA LEU A 54 -11.58 -0.93 13.70
C LEU A 54 -11.93 0.41 14.36
N SER A 55 -12.87 0.36 15.31
CA SER A 55 -13.27 1.52 16.09
C SER A 55 -12.25 1.87 17.17
N GLU A 56 -12.28 3.10 17.68
CA GLU A 56 -11.45 3.55 18.80
C GLU A 56 -11.60 2.64 20.03
N ASN A 57 -12.82 2.20 20.34
CA ASN A 57 -13.07 1.29 21.45
C ASN A 57 -12.37 -0.08 21.27
N GLU A 58 -12.35 -0.62 20.04
CA GLU A 58 -11.66 -1.88 19.71
C GLU A 58 -10.13 -1.71 19.82
N LEU A 59 -9.61 -0.56 19.42
CA LEU A 59 -8.18 -0.25 19.60
C LEU A 59 -7.80 -0.10 21.08
N GLU A 60 -8.64 0.58 21.88
CA GLU A 60 -8.44 0.68 23.32
C GLU A 60 -8.51 -0.68 24.02
N GLU A 61 -9.47 -1.55 23.66
CA GLU A 61 -9.57 -2.91 24.19
C GLU A 61 -8.31 -3.71 23.84
N THR A 62 -7.83 -3.58 22.61
CA THR A 62 -6.59 -4.21 22.16
C THR A 62 -5.39 -3.73 22.95
N GLN A 63 -5.24 -2.42 23.15
CA GLN A 63 -4.13 -1.85 23.92
C GLN A 63 -4.14 -2.34 25.38
N LYS A 64 -5.30 -2.36 26.02
CA LYS A 64 -5.44 -2.90 27.41
C LYS A 64 -5.03 -4.36 27.48
N ALA A 65 -5.43 -5.18 26.49
CA ALA A 65 -5.04 -6.58 26.43
C ALA A 65 -3.54 -6.77 26.18
N PHE A 66 -2.93 -5.93 25.32
CA PHE A 66 -1.48 -5.95 25.08
C PHE A 66 -0.70 -5.58 26.34
N GLN A 67 -1.13 -4.55 27.08
CA GLN A 67 -0.53 -4.19 28.36
C GLN A 67 -0.59 -5.34 29.38
N GLN A 68 -1.74 -6.00 29.52
CA GLN A 68 -1.91 -7.15 30.42
C GLN A 68 -1.02 -8.32 30.02
N THR A 69 -0.88 -8.55 28.72
CA THR A 69 -0.03 -9.60 28.15
C THR A 69 1.46 -9.31 28.34
N GLY A 70 1.86 -8.05 28.32
CA GLY A 70 3.27 -7.62 28.38
C GLY A 70 3.82 -7.20 27.02
N ILE A 71 2.96 -6.95 26.04
CA ILE A 71 3.34 -6.45 24.71
C ILE A 71 3.44 -4.92 24.79
N ASP A 72 4.61 -4.37 24.43
CA ASP A 72 4.85 -2.93 24.40
C ASP A 72 4.51 -2.36 22.99
N ALA A 73 3.23 -2.14 22.73
CA ALA A 73 2.75 -1.48 21.53
C ALA A 73 2.90 0.05 21.70
N VAL A 74 3.79 0.67 20.93
CA VAL A 74 4.16 2.09 21.11
C VAL A 74 3.45 3.03 20.16
N ALA A 75 2.93 2.54 19.04
CA ALA A 75 2.11 3.32 18.12
C ALA A 75 1.13 2.43 17.34
N TYR A 76 0.06 3.06 16.86
CA TYR A 76 -0.95 2.48 15.99
C TYR A 76 -1.00 3.28 14.69
N VAL A 77 -0.88 2.59 13.55
CA VAL A 77 -0.87 3.21 12.22
C VAL A 77 -1.82 2.45 11.31
N ILE A 78 -2.64 3.16 10.54
CA ILE A 78 -3.54 2.53 9.58
C ILE A 78 -2.71 1.83 8.50
N THR A 79 -2.98 0.56 8.24
CA THR A 79 -2.25 -0.27 7.27
C THR A 79 -2.25 0.36 5.88
N ASP A 80 -3.39 0.90 5.46
CA ASP A 80 -3.57 1.52 4.15
C ASP A 80 -2.75 2.81 3.96
N HIS A 81 -2.33 3.46 5.05
CA HIS A 81 -1.43 4.62 5.01
C HIS A 81 0.05 4.23 4.86
N VAL A 82 0.37 2.97 5.14
CA VAL A 82 1.75 2.44 5.11
C VAL A 82 2.01 1.66 3.82
N LEU A 83 1.11 0.75 3.49
CA LEU A 83 1.28 -0.21 2.40
C LEU A 83 0.57 0.22 1.10
N ALA A 84 0.43 1.54 0.91
CA ALA A 84 -0.22 2.12 -0.26
C ALA A 84 0.72 2.30 -1.48
N GLY A 85 1.96 1.89 -1.39
CA GLY A 85 2.94 2.02 -2.47
C GLY A 85 4.34 2.39 -1.97
N PRO A 86 5.31 2.57 -2.88
CA PRO A 86 6.72 2.75 -2.52
C PRO A 86 7.02 3.97 -1.64
N ASP A 87 6.37 5.11 -1.91
CA ASP A 87 6.60 6.33 -1.14
C ASP A 87 5.99 6.28 0.27
N PRO A 88 4.74 5.83 0.46
CA PRO A 88 4.18 5.56 1.80
C PRO A 88 5.03 4.59 2.61
N LEU A 89 5.43 3.47 2.02
CA LEU A 89 6.29 2.49 2.69
C LEU A 89 7.63 3.11 3.14
N ARG A 90 8.26 3.91 2.29
CA ARG A 90 9.50 4.62 2.64
C ARG A 90 9.28 5.63 3.77
N ALA A 91 8.18 6.39 3.76
CA ALA A 91 7.84 7.32 4.82
C ALA A 91 7.68 6.60 6.17
N PHE A 92 7.03 5.45 6.17
CA PHE A 92 6.88 4.63 7.36
C PHE A 92 8.23 4.08 7.88
N LYS A 93 9.08 3.57 7.01
CA LYS A 93 10.45 3.15 7.39
C LYS A 93 11.24 4.29 8.01
N THR A 94 11.11 5.49 7.47
CA THR A 94 11.74 6.70 8.03
C THR A 94 11.19 7.01 9.42
N TYR A 95 9.87 6.90 9.62
CA TYR A 95 9.23 7.06 10.92
C TYR A 95 9.74 6.03 11.94
N LEU A 96 9.96 4.78 11.53
CA LEU A 96 10.49 3.71 12.41
C LEU A 96 11.97 3.89 12.76
N SER A 97 12.72 4.65 11.94
CA SER A 97 14.15 4.83 12.13
C SER A 97 14.47 5.44 13.51
N GLY A 98 15.35 4.79 14.27
CA GLY A 98 15.76 5.22 15.60
C GLY A 98 14.77 4.92 16.72
N ARG A 99 13.61 4.30 16.47
CA ARG A 99 12.59 3.99 17.49
C ARG A 99 12.79 2.66 18.20
N ALA A 100 13.79 1.87 17.85
CA ALA A 100 14.10 0.56 18.42
C ALA A 100 12.88 -0.40 18.38
N ILE A 101 12.19 -0.43 17.25
CA ILE A 101 11.08 -1.34 17.02
C ILE A 101 11.61 -2.74 16.69
N ASN A 102 11.01 -3.76 17.30
CA ASN A 102 11.38 -5.15 17.12
C ASN A 102 10.30 -5.95 16.37
N TYR A 103 9.03 -5.54 16.47
CA TYR A 103 7.90 -6.27 15.95
C TYR A 103 6.92 -5.38 15.21
N LEU A 104 6.30 -5.96 14.17
CA LEU A 104 5.09 -5.44 13.55
C LEU A 104 3.93 -6.35 13.94
N ILE A 105 2.80 -5.74 14.25
CA ILE A 105 1.56 -6.41 14.60
C ILE A 105 0.52 -5.96 13.57
N PHE A 106 0.03 -6.88 12.73
CA PHE A 106 -1.09 -6.59 11.85
C PHE A 106 -2.37 -6.96 12.58
N LEU A 107 -3.25 -5.99 12.76
CA LEU A 107 -4.58 -6.17 13.36
C LEU A 107 -5.63 -5.89 12.27
N GLU A 108 -6.28 -6.94 11.80
CA GLU A 108 -7.19 -6.88 10.65
C GLU A 108 -8.61 -7.24 11.08
N LYS A 109 -9.58 -6.65 10.39
CA LYS A 109 -11.00 -6.90 10.58
C LYS A 109 -11.68 -7.03 9.21
N GLU A 110 -11.89 -8.26 8.78
CA GLU A 110 -12.67 -8.57 7.58
C GLU A 110 -13.98 -9.27 8.00
N ASN A 111 -14.10 -10.59 7.77
CA ASN A 111 -15.18 -11.40 8.31
C ASN A 111 -14.92 -11.73 9.78
N ASP A 112 -13.65 -11.93 10.12
CA ASP A 112 -13.16 -12.20 11.48
C ASP A 112 -12.10 -11.16 11.85
N TYR A 113 -11.86 -11.00 13.15
CA TYR A 113 -10.68 -10.30 13.64
C TYR A 113 -9.48 -11.21 13.54
N SER A 114 -8.35 -10.70 13.05
CA SER A 114 -7.10 -11.42 13.05
C SER A 114 -5.96 -10.58 13.57
N VAL A 115 -5.01 -11.23 14.26
CA VAL A 115 -3.77 -10.62 14.69
C VAL A 115 -2.59 -11.43 14.19
N THR A 116 -1.63 -10.75 13.55
CA THR A 116 -0.41 -11.38 13.06
C THR A 116 0.80 -10.67 13.65
N PHE A 117 1.69 -11.44 14.28
CA PHE A 117 2.96 -10.95 14.84
C PHE A 117 4.11 -11.39 13.97
N VAL A 118 4.98 -10.46 13.61
CA VAL A 118 6.19 -10.74 12.86
C VAL A 118 7.33 -9.86 13.34
N ARG A 119 8.56 -10.35 13.26
CA ARG A 119 9.75 -9.56 13.58
C ARG A 119 9.97 -8.50 12.51
N TYR A 120 10.16 -7.25 12.95
CA TYR A 120 10.53 -6.15 12.06
C TYR A 120 11.98 -6.30 11.60
N ASN A 121 12.18 -6.20 10.30
CA ASN A 121 13.50 -6.10 9.71
C ASN A 121 13.82 -4.63 9.43
N ASN A 122 14.83 -4.09 10.10
CA ASN A 122 15.25 -2.69 9.94
C ASN A 122 16.12 -2.46 8.68
N THR A 123 15.86 -3.21 7.61
CA THR A 123 16.55 -3.06 6.31
C THR A 123 15.62 -2.52 5.23
N THR A 124 15.88 -2.82 3.96
CA THR A 124 15.06 -2.39 2.82
C THR A 124 13.62 -2.89 2.89
N ASP A 125 13.41 -4.06 3.46
CA ASP A 125 12.11 -4.70 3.60
C ASP A 125 11.61 -4.63 5.04
N LEU A 126 10.30 -4.53 5.23
CA LEU A 126 9.71 -4.53 6.58
C LEU A 126 9.92 -5.85 7.30
N VAL A 127 9.96 -6.95 6.56
CA VAL A 127 10.12 -8.30 7.07
C VAL A 127 11.06 -9.09 6.17
N ASP A 128 11.78 -10.06 6.74
CA ASP A 128 12.64 -10.96 5.99
C ASP A 128 11.83 -11.91 5.10
N ILE A 129 12.48 -12.47 4.07
CA ILE A 129 11.91 -13.58 3.30
C ILE A 129 11.75 -14.77 4.24
N SER A 130 10.60 -15.43 4.19
CA SER A 130 10.21 -16.51 5.09
C SER A 130 10.27 -16.12 6.59
N ALA A 131 9.96 -14.83 6.89
CA ALA A 131 9.92 -14.35 8.27
C ALA A 131 8.94 -15.18 9.11
N PRO A 132 9.39 -15.74 10.26
CA PRO A 132 8.50 -16.43 11.17
C PRO A 132 7.40 -15.49 11.67
N ALA A 133 6.14 -15.86 11.43
CA ALA A 133 4.98 -15.10 11.86
C ALA A 133 4.01 -16.00 12.60
N TRP A 134 3.35 -15.46 13.60
CA TRP A 134 2.25 -16.14 14.29
C TRP A 134 0.96 -15.40 14.01
N ARG A 135 -0.08 -16.15 13.63
CA ARG A 135 -1.40 -15.58 13.32
C ARG A 135 -2.48 -16.33 14.09
N GLN A 136 -3.43 -15.55 14.63
CA GLN A 136 -4.68 -16.05 15.15
C GLN A 136 -5.84 -15.23 14.59
N ALA A 137 -6.99 -15.89 14.44
CA ALA A 137 -8.24 -15.26 14.02
C ALA A 137 -9.41 -15.77 14.87
N ASN A 138 -10.39 -14.90 15.07
CA ASN A 138 -11.64 -15.22 15.77
C ASN A 138 -12.73 -14.23 15.35
N SER A 139 -13.98 -14.67 15.34
CA SER A 139 -15.14 -13.79 15.09
C SER A 139 -15.38 -12.75 16.20
N SER A 140 -14.79 -12.94 17.36
CA SER A 140 -14.83 -12.02 18.51
C SER A 140 -13.45 -11.49 18.85
N LEU A 141 -13.27 -10.16 18.84
CA LEU A 141 -12.03 -9.51 19.27
C LEU A 141 -11.63 -9.93 20.68
N LYS A 142 -12.58 -9.95 21.61
CA LYS A 142 -12.35 -10.36 23.00
C LYS A 142 -11.77 -11.78 23.10
N GLU A 143 -12.35 -12.74 22.39
CA GLU A 143 -11.86 -14.13 22.42
C GLU A 143 -10.50 -14.27 21.74
N LEU A 144 -10.25 -13.49 20.68
CA LEU A 144 -8.93 -13.40 20.05
C LEU A 144 -7.88 -12.92 21.05
N LEU A 145 -8.15 -11.83 21.79
CA LEU A 145 -7.23 -11.25 22.77
C LEU A 145 -7.01 -12.16 23.97
N ILE A 146 -8.05 -12.88 24.44
CA ILE A 146 -7.91 -13.90 25.48
C ILE A 146 -7.00 -15.05 25.01
N THR A 147 -7.17 -15.49 23.78
CA THR A 147 -6.33 -16.54 23.19
C THR A 147 -4.88 -16.09 23.09
N LEU A 148 -4.64 -14.87 22.62
CA LEU A 148 -3.31 -14.27 22.58
C LEU A 148 -2.67 -14.23 23.97
N TYR A 149 -3.40 -13.75 24.98
CA TYR A 149 -2.90 -13.71 26.36
C TYR A 149 -2.45 -15.10 26.86
N ARG A 150 -3.27 -16.13 26.66
CA ARG A 150 -2.95 -17.50 27.06
C ARG A 150 -1.70 -18.03 26.35
N PHE A 151 -1.59 -17.81 25.05
CA PHE A 151 -0.41 -18.22 24.27
C PHE A 151 0.86 -17.52 24.74
N ALA A 152 0.81 -16.20 24.91
CA ALA A 152 1.97 -15.43 25.31
C ALA A 152 2.52 -15.83 26.68
N ILE A 153 1.66 -15.92 27.69
CA ILE A 153 2.08 -16.26 29.08
C ILE A 153 2.53 -17.72 29.24
N SER A 154 2.02 -18.63 28.39
CA SER A 154 2.40 -20.03 28.44
C SER A 154 3.77 -20.31 27.83
N ASN A 155 4.20 -19.48 26.88
CA ASN A 155 5.38 -19.74 26.07
C ASN A 155 6.52 -18.75 26.28
N GLN A 156 6.29 -17.62 26.95
CA GLN A 156 7.30 -16.57 27.09
C GLN A 156 7.34 -15.98 28.51
N LYS A 157 8.53 -15.53 28.91
CA LYS A 157 8.70 -14.75 30.12
C LYS A 157 8.44 -13.28 29.81
N LYS A 158 7.56 -12.64 30.57
CA LYS A 158 7.36 -11.19 30.51
C LYS A 158 8.63 -10.49 30.97
N GLN A 159 9.25 -9.73 30.08
CA GLN A 159 10.49 -8.98 30.34
C GLN A 159 10.31 -7.46 30.15
N ASN A 160 9.25 -7.02 29.47
CA ASN A 160 8.89 -5.61 29.44
C ASN A 160 8.40 -5.17 30.82
N LEU A 161 9.27 -4.47 31.56
CA LEU A 161 8.96 -3.93 32.89
C LEU A 161 8.19 -2.60 32.80
N LEU A 162 8.42 -1.84 31.75
CA LEU A 162 7.70 -0.61 31.42
C LEU A 162 7.01 -0.83 30.07
N ILE A 163 5.69 -0.71 30.05
CA ILE A 163 4.87 -0.82 28.85
C ILE A 163 4.20 0.52 28.62
N ASN A 164 4.16 0.95 27.38
CA ASN A 164 3.54 2.21 27.01
C ASN A 164 2.03 2.18 27.29
N GLU A 165 1.58 3.07 28.17
CA GLU A 165 0.14 3.20 28.49
C GLU A 165 -0.61 4.00 27.45
N TYR A 166 0.08 4.94 26.79
CA TYR A 166 -0.49 5.88 25.83
C TYR A 166 0.31 5.80 24.50
N PRO A 167 -0.03 4.85 23.64
CA PRO A 167 0.62 4.72 22.33
C PRO A 167 0.31 5.93 21.45
N GLU A 168 1.20 6.24 20.51
CA GLU A 168 0.92 7.22 19.47
C GLU A 168 -0.22 6.69 18.58
N THR A 169 -1.35 7.39 18.49
CA THR A 169 -2.48 7.03 17.63
C THR A 169 -2.68 8.01 16.47
N ASP A 170 -2.12 9.20 16.60
CA ASP A 170 -2.15 10.25 15.55
C ASP A 170 -0.76 10.36 14.90
N VAL A 171 -0.36 9.29 14.22
CA VAL A 171 0.93 9.20 13.54
C VAL A 171 0.86 9.90 12.20
N SER A 172 1.47 11.07 12.10
CA SER A 172 1.60 11.80 10.83
C SER A 172 2.83 11.32 10.05
N LEU A 173 2.60 10.62 8.95
CA LEU A 173 3.66 10.20 8.03
C LEU A 173 3.96 11.30 7.01
N LYS A 174 5.23 11.68 6.88
CA LYS A 174 5.66 12.62 5.84
C LYS A 174 5.93 11.87 4.54
N TYR A 175 4.92 11.68 3.71
CA TYR A 175 5.01 10.90 2.47
C TYR A 175 5.95 11.51 1.43
N PHE A 176 5.95 12.85 1.34
CA PHE A 176 6.77 13.58 0.37
C PHE A 176 7.57 14.69 1.04
N ILE A 177 8.82 14.86 0.61
CA ILE A 177 9.72 15.92 1.11
C ILE A 177 9.44 17.21 0.35
N GLY A 178 9.17 17.11 -0.95
CA GLY A 178 9.00 18.22 -1.87
C GLY A 178 7.57 18.76 -1.92
N ARG A 179 7.34 19.62 -2.92
CA ARG A 179 6.05 20.28 -3.13
C ARG A 179 5.11 19.39 -3.94
N ARG A 180 3.83 19.48 -3.64
CA ARG A 180 2.74 18.95 -4.42
C ARG A 180 2.37 19.92 -5.55
N ASN A 181 2.21 19.42 -6.77
CA ASN A 181 1.87 20.21 -7.94
C ASN A 181 0.69 19.56 -8.69
N GLU A 182 -0.30 20.34 -9.06
CA GLU A 182 -1.46 19.93 -9.87
C GLU A 182 -1.23 20.10 -11.38
N ILE A 183 0.02 20.13 -11.79
CA ILE A 183 0.45 20.21 -13.19
C ILE A 183 1.40 19.04 -13.47
N PHE A 184 1.70 18.79 -14.73
CA PHE A 184 2.82 17.94 -15.12
C PHE A 184 4.11 18.74 -15.24
N THR A 185 5.25 18.11 -14.92
CA THR A 185 6.55 18.77 -15.01
C THR A 185 6.98 18.96 -16.47
N ASN A 186 7.53 20.12 -16.79
CA ASN A 186 8.13 20.36 -18.10
C ASN A 186 9.41 19.56 -18.34
N ASP A 187 10.07 19.08 -17.28
CA ASP A 187 11.23 18.20 -17.39
C ASP A 187 10.92 16.91 -18.15
N ALA A 188 9.66 16.47 -18.10
CA ALA A 188 9.18 15.31 -18.85
C ALA A 188 9.38 15.47 -20.39
N LYS A 189 9.44 16.70 -20.91
CA LYS A 189 9.71 16.94 -22.34
C LYS A 189 11.17 16.73 -22.72
N SER A 190 12.09 16.93 -21.78
CA SER A 190 13.52 16.97 -22.05
C SER A 190 14.24 15.71 -21.56
N PHE A 191 13.75 15.09 -20.49
CA PHE A 191 14.40 13.96 -19.83
C PHE A 191 13.51 12.72 -19.87
N LYS A 192 14.16 11.55 -19.88
CA LYS A 192 13.45 10.27 -19.73
C LYS A 192 12.86 10.15 -18.34
N ILE A 193 11.64 9.61 -18.24
CA ILE A 193 11.01 9.22 -16.98
C ILE A 193 11.35 7.75 -16.72
N ALA A 194 11.83 7.43 -15.51
CA ALA A 194 12.00 6.06 -15.08
C ALA A 194 10.62 5.45 -14.77
N VAL A 195 10.35 4.25 -15.29
CA VAL A 195 9.13 3.50 -15.01
C VAL A 195 9.53 2.13 -14.48
N ALA A 196 9.23 1.84 -13.22
CA ALA A 196 9.55 0.55 -12.62
C ALA A 196 8.69 -0.56 -13.24
N ARG A 197 9.32 -1.72 -13.51
CA ARG A 197 8.60 -2.94 -13.87
C ARG A 197 7.80 -3.44 -12.66
N TRP A 198 6.76 -4.22 -12.93
CA TRP A 198 5.98 -4.87 -11.88
C TRP A 198 6.66 -6.12 -11.30
N GLY A 199 7.68 -6.64 -11.98
CA GLY A 199 8.33 -7.91 -11.61
C GLY A 199 7.49 -9.17 -11.93
N ASN A 200 6.46 -9.01 -12.75
CA ASN A 200 5.59 -10.06 -13.24
C ASN A 200 5.54 -10.00 -14.76
N GLU A 201 5.96 -11.07 -15.45
CA GLU A 201 6.14 -11.09 -16.90
C GLU A 201 4.88 -10.65 -17.68
N LYS A 202 3.69 -11.09 -17.25
CA LYS A 202 2.43 -10.72 -17.89
C LYS A 202 2.08 -9.24 -17.65
N ALA A 203 2.19 -8.76 -16.42
CA ALA A 203 1.93 -7.37 -16.08
C ALA A 203 2.97 -6.44 -16.74
N ASP A 204 4.22 -6.86 -16.85
CA ASP A 204 5.27 -6.10 -17.52
C ASP A 204 5.03 -5.98 -19.03
N ALA A 205 4.53 -7.03 -19.68
CA ALA A 205 4.15 -6.98 -21.09
C ALA A 205 2.97 -6.02 -21.33
N GLU A 206 1.95 -6.06 -20.48
CA GLU A 206 0.81 -5.13 -20.53
C GLU A 206 1.27 -3.67 -20.25
N LEU A 207 2.16 -3.45 -19.28
CA LEU A 207 2.76 -2.15 -18.98
C LEU A 207 3.48 -1.60 -20.21
N GLU A 208 4.34 -2.39 -20.83
CA GLU A 208 5.09 -1.99 -22.01
C GLU A 208 4.16 -1.62 -23.18
N GLN A 209 3.08 -2.38 -23.37
CA GLN A 209 2.08 -2.08 -24.41
C GLN A 209 1.39 -0.74 -24.14
N ILE A 210 0.91 -0.48 -22.91
CA ILE A 210 0.25 0.78 -22.55
C ILE A 210 1.21 1.96 -22.72
N LEU A 211 2.46 1.81 -22.27
CA LEU A 211 3.45 2.87 -22.40
C LEU A 211 3.75 3.18 -23.88
N LYS A 212 3.90 2.20 -24.74
CA LYS A 212 4.11 2.41 -26.19
C LYS A 212 2.96 3.16 -26.86
N GLU A 213 1.73 2.90 -26.42
CA GLU A 213 0.54 3.47 -27.03
C GLU A 213 0.23 4.88 -26.50
N TYR A 214 0.35 5.08 -25.17
CA TYR A 214 -0.18 6.27 -24.51
C TYR A 214 0.89 7.23 -24.00
N PHE A 215 2.14 6.77 -23.74
CA PHE A 215 3.13 7.62 -23.07
C PHE A 215 3.65 8.70 -24.02
N PRO A 216 3.36 9.99 -23.75
CA PRO A 216 3.66 11.07 -24.71
C PRO A 216 5.13 11.51 -24.69
N VAL A 217 5.91 11.04 -23.71
CA VAL A 217 7.29 11.48 -23.45
C VAL A 217 8.25 10.30 -23.46
N LYS A 218 9.55 10.58 -23.46
CA LYS A 218 10.57 9.52 -23.40
C LYS A 218 10.54 8.84 -22.01
N TYR A 219 10.56 7.53 -21.99
CA TYR A 219 10.62 6.72 -20.78
C TYR A 219 11.65 5.59 -20.91
N GLU A 220 11.97 4.99 -19.80
CA GLU A 220 12.78 3.78 -19.75
C GLU A 220 12.25 2.87 -18.65
N LEU A 221 12.04 1.59 -18.99
CA LEU A 221 11.66 0.56 -18.02
C LEU A 221 12.87 0.18 -17.18
N VAL A 222 12.74 0.30 -15.86
CA VAL A 222 13.80 0.05 -14.90
C VAL A 222 13.45 -1.09 -13.97
N ASP A 223 14.47 -1.67 -13.34
CA ASP A 223 14.31 -2.67 -12.31
C ASP A 223 13.54 -2.08 -11.11
N PRO A 224 12.49 -2.75 -10.59
CA PRO A 224 11.73 -2.30 -9.45
C PRO A 224 12.55 -2.19 -8.15
N GLU A 225 13.65 -2.94 -8.02
CA GLU A 225 14.54 -2.92 -6.86
C GLU A 225 15.41 -1.65 -6.76
N LEU A 226 15.53 -0.88 -7.87
CA LEU A 226 16.35 0.33 -7.88
C LEU A 226 15.74 1.43 -7.01
N ASP A 227 16.53 1.90 -6.05
CA ASP A 227 16.17 3.06 -5.23
C ASP A 227 16.32 4.39 -5.99
N GLU A 228 15.85 5.51 -5.40
CA GLU A 228 15.90 6.83 -6.04
C GLU A 228 17.34 7.35 -6.21
N ARG A 229 18.28 6.97 -5.35
CA ARG A 229 19.68 7.35 -5.47
C ARG A 229 20.32 6.64 -6.66
N GLU A 230 20.03 5.37 -6.84
CA GLU A 230 20.51 4.58 -7.97
C GLU A 230 19.91 5.08 -9.29
N LEU A 231 18.62 5.41 -9.32
CA LEU A 231 17.99 6.05 -10.47
C LEU A 231 18.65 7.40 -10.79
N GLY A 232 18.93 8.23 -9.79
CA GLY A 232 19.65 9.49 -9.96
C GLY A 232 21.05 9.29 -10.52
N ASN A 233 21.79 8.29 -10.05
CA ASN A 233 23.14 7.93 -10.56
C ASN A 233 23.09 7.47 -12.03
N LYS A 234 21.97 6.87 -12.47
CA LYS A 234 21.72 6.52 -13.88
C LYS A 234 21.26 7.71 -14.74
N GLY A 235 21.13 8.91 -14.15
CA GLY A 235 20.79 10.15 -14.84
C GLY A 235 19.30 10.43 -14.98
N PHE A 236 18.44 9.67 -14.29
CA PHE A 236 17.00 9.98 -14.24
C PHE A 236 16.76 11.15 -13.28
N ARG A 237 15.91 12.10 -13.70
CA ARG A 237 15.42 13.20 -12.86
C ARG A 237 14.07 12.92 -12.26
N THR A 238 13.27 12.12 -12.93
CA THR A 238 11.89 11.83 -12.57
C THR A 238 11.59 10.34 -12.67
N VAL A 239 10.67 9.90 -11.84
CA VAL A 239 10.17 8.52 -11.80
C VAL A 239 8.64 8.54 -11.79
N LEU A 240 8.02 7.64 -12.52
CA LEU A 240 6.58 7.37 -12.43
C LEU A 240 6.32 6.49 -11.20
N ARG A 241 5.44 6.95 -10.34
CA ARG A 241 5.04 6.29 -9.09
C ARG A 241 3.54 6.15 -9.02
N PHE A 242 3.07 5.36 -8.08
CA PHE A 242 1.63 5.20 -7.82
C PHE A 242 1.37 5.09 -6.32
N VAL A 243 0.11 5.33 -5.95
CA VAL A 243 -0.50 4.84 -4.71
C VAL A 243 -1.61 3.87 -5.07
N HIS A 244 -1.75 2.80 -4.27
CA HIS A 244 -2.78 1.79 -4.41
C HIS A 244 -3.42 1.52 -3.06
N THR A 245 -4.55 2.16 -2.82
CA THR A 245 -5.31 2.09 -1.58
C THR A 245 -6.71 2.63 -1.81
N ARG A 246 -7.54 2.71 -0.77
CA ARG A 246 -8.87 3.35 -0.88
C ARG A 246 -8.76 4.77 -1.37
N GLY A 247 -9.70 5.18 -2.22
CA GLY A 247 -9.66 6.48 -2.88
C GLY A 247 -9.57 7.68 -1.92
N SER A 248 -10.23 7.61 -0.74
CA SER A 248 -10.13 8.60 0.32
C SER A 248 -8.70 8.71 0.86
N VAL A 249 -8.09 7.58 1.21
CA VAL A 249 -6.72 7.49 1.72
C VAL A 249 -5.70 7.92 0.66
N ALA A 250 -5.89 7.51 -0.60
CA ALA A 250 -5.04 7.95 -1.70
C ALA A 250 -5.04 9.47 -1.88
N LYS A 251 -6.20 10.12 -1.73
CA LYS A 251 -6.29 11.59 -1.74
C LYS A 251 -5.54 12.21 -0.56
N GLU A 252 -5.68 11.65 0.63
CA GLU A 252 -4.96 12.12 1.82
C GLU A 252 -3.44 12.01 1.63
N ILE A 253 -2.93 10.84 1.26
CA ILE A 253 -1.51 10.61 1.00
C ILE A 253 -0.95 11.62 -0.01
N LEU A 254 -1.71 11.89 -1.08
CA LEU A 254 -1.30 12.78 -2.15
C LEU A 254 -1.61 14.26 -1.86
N GLY A 255 -2.15 14.59 -0.67
CA GLY A 255 -2.40 15.95 -0.21
C GLY A 255 -3.51 16.68 -0.96
N TYR A 256 -4.54 15.96 -1.42
CA TYR A 256 -5.76 16.60 -1.93
C TYR A 256 -6.58 17.19 -0.79
N ASP A 257 -7.38 18.22 -1.10
CA ASP A 257 -8.31 18.79 -0.15
C ASP A 257 -9.40 17.77 0.21
N LEU A 258 -9.47 17.43 1.50
CA LEU A 258 -10.43 16.46 2.04
C LEU A 258 -11.68 17.14 2.61
N SER A 259 -11.74 18.49 2.65
CA SER A 259 -12.87 19.22 3.22
C SER A 259 -14.21 18.95 2.52
N GLN A 260 -14.16 18.43 1.29
CA GLN A 260 -15.32 18.07 0.47
C GLN A 260 -15.36 16.57 0.15
N LEU A 261 -14.79 15.73 1.00
CA LEU A 261 -14.84 14.29 0.81
C LEU A 261 -16.30 13.81 0.87
N ALA A 262 -16.82 13.46 -0.31
CA ALA A 262 -18.09 12.76 -0.45
C ALA A 262 -17.85 11.24 -0.35
N ASN A 263 -18.93 10.47 -0.13
CA ASN A 263 -18.88 8.99 -0.17
C ASN A 263 -18.47 8.43 -1.53
N SER A 264 -18.35 9.31 -2.54
CA SER A 264 -17.92 8.97 -3.90
C SER A 264 -17.03 10.05 -4.48
N LEU A 265 -16.10 9.63 -5.35
CA LEU A 265 -15.11 10.47 -6.00
C LEU A 265 -15.37 10.52 -7.49
N SER A 266 -15.44 11.75 -8.03
CA SER A 266 -15.47 11.95 -9.49
C SER A 266 -14.09 11.73 -10.06
N THR A 267 -13.96 10.79 -10.99
CA THR A 267 -12.70 10.43 -11.65
C THR A 267 -12.77 10.78 -13.13
N ILE A 268 -11.73 11.43 -13.63
CA ILE A 268 -11.56 11.71 -15.05
C ILE A 268 -10.98 10.49 -15.73
N PHE A 269 -11.64 10.03 -16.78
CA PHE A 269 -11.14 8.97 -17.66
C PHE A 269 -11.22 9.41 -19.12
N TYR A 270 -10.63 8.64 -20.01
CA TYR A 270 -10.60 8.98 -21.43
C TYR A 270 -11.21 7.86 -22.28
N LEU A 271 -12.16 8.24 -23.10
CA LEU A 271 -12.80 7.34 -24.08
C LEU A 271 -12.58 7.89 -25.48
N ASN A 272 -11.91 7.12 -26.35
CA ASN A 272 -11.56 7.54 -27.72
C ASN A 272 -10.82 8.89 -27.81
N GLY A 273 -10.03 9.23 -26.76
CA GLY A 273 -9.26 10.49 -26.68
C GLY A 273 -10.05 11.68 -26.11
N GLU A 274 -11.32 11.51 -25.78
CA GLU A 274 -12.15 12.54 -25.15
C GLU A 274 -12.23 12.29 -23.64
N ALA A 275 -12.09 13.37 -22.85
CA ALA A 275 -12.20 13.30 -21.41
C ALA A 275 -13.69 13.18 -20.99
N ASP A 276 -13.96 12.24 -20.10
CA ASP A 276 -15.27 12.04 -19.50
C ASP A 276 -15.11 11.81 -17.98
N VAL A 277 -16.21 11.76 -17.24
CA VAL A 277 -16.20 11.65 -15.79
C VAL A 277 -17.02 10.46 -15.35
N LYS A 278 -16.44 9.61 -14.50
CA LYS A 278 -17.16 8.54 -13.81
C LYS A 278 -17.03 8.71 -12.29
N THR A 279 -17.93 8.05 -11.57
CA THR A 279 -17.96 8.09 -10.11
C THR A 279 -17.47 6.76 -9.54
N ILE A 280 -16.54 6.82 -8.61
CA ILE A 280 -16.00 5.65 -7.88
C ILE A 280 -16.27 5.87 -6.39
N PRO A 281 -16.79 4.87 -5.63
CA PRO A 281 -16.94 4.98 -4.18
C PRO A 281 -15.62 5.35 -3.49
N ALA A 282 -15.67 6.23 -2.50
CA ALA A 282 -14.45 6.73 -1.83
C ALA A 282 -13.70 5.63 -1.06
N ASN A 283 -14.40 4.60 -0.62
CA ASN A 283 -13.85 3.41 0.04
C ASN A 283 -13.36 2.33 -0.93
N GLN A 284 -13.58 2.49 -2.25
CA GLN A 284 -13.07 1.57 -3.25
C GLN A 284 -11.56 1.73 -3.38
N THR A 285 -10.85 0.60 -3.39
CA THR A 285 -9.40 0.57 -3.68
C THR A 285 -9.15 0.98 -5.13
N VAL A 286 -8.22 1.91 -5.33
CA VAL A 286 -7.87 2.48 -6.62
C VAL A 286 -6.35 2.60 -6.80
N TYR A 287 -5.91 2.69 -8.04
CA TYR A 287 -4.57 3.14 -8.41
C TYR A 287 -4.62 4.61 -8.78
N LYS A 288 -3.66 5.42 -8.29
CA LYS A 288 -3.42 6.78 -8.76
C LYS A 288 -1.94 6.96 -9.06
N PHE A 289 -1.63 7.24 -10.32
CA PHE A 289 -0.26 7.52 -10.77
C PHE A 289 0.11 8.98 -10.56
N TYR A 290 1.42 9.22 -10.43
CA TYR A 290 2.02 10.55 -10.34
C TYR A 290 3.48 10.50 -10.77
N VAL A 291 4.01 11.63 -11.23
CA VAL A 291 5.44 11.77 -11.53
C VAL A 291 6.12 12.41 -10.32
N LYS A 292 7.24 11.82 -9.88
CA LYS A 292 8.05 12.35 -8.78
C LYS A 292 9.40 12.81 -9.28
N HIS A 293 9.84 13.99 -8.85
CA HIS A 293 11.20 14.45 -9.05
C HIS A 293 12.12 13.82 -8.00
N ILE A 294 13.15 13.11 -8.42
CA ILE A 294 13.99 12.28 -7.56
C ILE A 294 14.76 13.15 -6.55
N GLU A 295 15.42 14.21 -7.02
CA GLU A 295 16.29 15.06 -6.20
C GLU A 295 15.51 15.93 -5.20
N TYR A 296 14.42 16.55 -5.67
CA TYR A 296 13.68 17.53 -4.86
C TYR A 296 12.46 16.93 -4.14
N GLY A 297 12.09 15.70 -4.46
CA GLY A 297 10.93 15.03 -3.90
C GLY A 297 9.58 15.66 -4.27
N ASN A 298 9.57 16.60 -5.23
CA ASN A 298 8.32 17.20 -5.72
C ASN A 298 7.48 16.17 -6.45
N ILE A 299 6.16 16.21 -6.24
CA ILE A 299 5.20 15.35 -6.94
C ILE A 299 4.34 16.16 -7.89
N PHE A 300 3.99 15.55 -9.03
CA PHE A 300 3.21 16.13 -10.11
C PHE A 300 2.04 15.19 -10.41
N LEU A 301 0.83 15.66 -10.10
CA LEU A 301 -0.38 14.85 -10.07
C LEU A 301 -1.24 15.00 -11.34
N GLY A 302 -0.99 16.04 -12.13
CA GLY A 302 -1.92 16.50 -13.17
C GLY A 302 -3.08 17.32 -12.58
N LYS A 303 -3.93 17.89 -13.46
CA LYS A 303 -4.98 18.84 -13.07
C LYS A 303 -6.19 18.18 -12.39
N GLY A 304 -6.41 16.91 -12.60
CA GLY A 304 -7.61 16.24 -12.13
C GLY A 304 -7.32 14.94 -11.39
N TRP A 305 -8.36 14.42 -10.75
CA TRP A 305 -8.35 13.10 -10.18
C TRP A 305 -8.63 12.08 -11.29
N ASP A 306 -7.62 11.28 -11.68
CA ASP A 306 -7.63 10.31 -12.76
C ASP A 306 -7.40 8.86 -12.28
N ALA A 307 -7.63 8.63 -10.97
CA ALA A 307 -7.51 7.30 -10.36
C ALA A 307 -8.54 6.32 -10.93
N ASP A 308 -8.20 5.06 -10.93
CA ASP A 308 -9.12 3.99 -11.37
C ASP A 308 -8.93 2.71 -10.56
N ILE A 309 -9.88 1.78 -10.68
CA ILE A 309 -9.90 0.51 -9.97
C ILE A 309 -8.79 -0.41 -10.47
N THR A 310 -8.51 -0.39 -11.79
CA THR A 310 -7.43 -1.17 -12.38
C THR A 310 -6.21 -0.29 -12.63
N TRP A 311 -5.02 -0.84 -12.47
CA TRP A 311 -3.80 -0.09 -12.74
C TRP A 311 -3.68 0.30 -14.22
N GLN A 312 -4.21 -0.54 -15.13
CA GLN A 312 -4.21 -0.29 -16.56
C GLN A 312 -5.00 0.97 -16.89
N ASP A 313 -6.22 1.08 -16.38
CA ASP A 313 -7.09 2.22 -16.66
C ASP A 313 -6.57 3.48 -15.98
N ALA A 314 -6.12 3.38 -14.72
CA ALA A 314 -5.49 4.49 -14.00
C ALA A 314 -4.24 5.02 -14.73
N LEU A 315 -3.40 4.12 -15.24
CA LEU A 315 -2.21 4.50 -16.00
C LEU A 315 -2.60 5.19 -17.33
N LYS A 316 -3.52 4.62 -18.10
CA LYS A 316 -4.01 5.22 -19.35
C LYS A 316 -4.57 6.62 -19.10
N ASN A 317 -5.43 6.78 -18.08
CA ASN A 317 -6.01 8.07 -17.72
C ASN A 317 -4.91 9.09 -17.41
N HIS A 318 -3.91 8.71 -16.61
CA HIS A 318 -2.80 9.58 -16.24
C HIS A 318 -1.93 9.99 -17.44
N LEU A 319 -1.63 9.06 -18.34
CA LEU A 319 -0.81 9.32 -19.52
C LEU A 319 -1.55 10.20 -20.55
N GLN A 320 -2.85 10.01 -20.70
CA GLN A 320 -3.67 10.84 -21.58
C GLN A 320 -3.82 12.27 -21.03
N ALA A 321 -4.05 12.41 -19.71
CA ALA A 321 -4.03 13.70 -19.03
C ALA A 321 -2.68 14.43 -19.20
N MET A 322 -1.57 13.68 -19.16
CA MET A 322 -0.24 14.20 -19.40
C MET A 322 -0.08 14.69 -20.86
N ARG A 323 -0.55 13.91 -21.84
CA ARG A 323 -0.51 14.26 -23.27
C ARG A 323 -1.22 15.59 -23.52
N GLU A 324 -2.44 15.74 -23.03
CA GLU A 324 -3.22 16.98 -23.18
C GLU A 324 -2.55 18.18 -22.50
N SER A 325 -2.10 17.99 -21.25
CA SER A 325 -1.50 19.07 -20.46
C SER A 325 -0.19 19.58 -21.08
N LEU A 326 0.63 18.68 -21.61
CA LEU A 326 1.92 18.99 -22.20
C LEU A 326 1.81 19.34 -23.71
N LYS A 327 0.63 19.22 -24.31
CA LYS A 327 0.35 19.54 -25.75
C LYS A 327 1.25 18.76 -26.71
N PHE A 328 1.18 17.43 -26.61
CA PHE A 328 1.84 16.51 -27.55
C PHE A 328 0.89 16.05 -28.66
#